data_f261d1996d0df8501cd847ae0bfcafa2
#
_entry.id   f261d1996d0df8501cd847ae0bfcafa2
#
_cell.length_a   1.000
_cell.length_b   1.000
_cell.length_c   1.000
_cell.angle_alpha   90.00
_cell.angle_beta   90.00
_cell.angle_gamma   90.00
#
_symmetry.space_group_name_H-M   'P 1'
#
loop_
_entity.id
_entity.type
_entity.pdbx_description
1 polymer ?
#
loop_
_entity_poly.entity_id
_entity_poly.type
_entity_poly.pdbx_seq_one_letter_code
_entity_poly.pdbx_strand_id
1 'polypeptide(L)'
;MSSLTELLLLTVGCGVAAFPFGNDNATDKPTPSQQSKAGSQAASADWPQFRGPDGQGHSNAKDLALTWSETSNIKWKRAIEGTAWSSPVIQDNQIWLTSATEKGKTLAVICLERGSGRQLHHLTPFSSITPVGLHPKNSYASPTPIIEGNRIYVHFGPYGTACLETNGKVVWKTRLAHKTYYGPSSSPVLMDDLLIVQCHGTDVRFVTALDKKTGQARWTRTHEALSPKLKSHNSESTPLVIQTATGRQLICNVAGHVLAYDPLTGESLWSVRQQENYAQVPRPVFGHDLVFTAGGYFSPVVFAIRPAGTGDITESHVVWSVRKAVPNNPSPLLVGDELYMVSDKGIASCLDARMPGPVRSAGENDWEAIFRLPRSLLTAGSTFSAKKESQRCSLPVAVSRNWRPTNSRAASWHHRPSPEVPFS
;
A
#
# COMPACT_ATOMS: atom_id res chain seq x y z
N MET A 1 -33.70 -27.58 -47.08
CA MET A 1 -34.09 -28.71 -46.26
C MET A 1 -33.94 -28.23 -44.83
N SER A 2 -34.99 -27.67 -44.27
CA SER A 2 -36.04 -28.32 -43.44
C SER A 2 -35.42 -28.85 -42.15
N SER A 3 -35.83 -28.54 -40.94
CA SER A 3 -37.10 -28.07 -40.38
C SER A 3 -36.86 -27.67 -38.89
N LEU A 4 -37.45 -26.60 -38.40
CA LEU A 4 -38.63 -26.52 -37.50
C LEU A 4 -38.36 -26.97 -36.04
N THR A 5 -38.36 -26.04 -35.11
CA THR A 5 -39.45 -25.57 -34.21
C THR A 5 -39.82 -26.56 -33.12
N GLU A 6 -39.71 -26.17 -31.87
CA GLU A 6 -40.87 -26.16 -30.96
C GLU A 6 -40.67 -25.23 -29.75
N LEU A 7 -41.65 -24.37 -29.60
CA LEU A 7 -41.91 -23.41 -28.54
C LEU A 7 -42.93 -24.10 -27.61
N LEU A 8 -42.68 -24.07 -26.28
CA LEU A 8 -43.74 -24.42 -25.32
C LEU A 8 -43.89 -23.34 -24.26
N LEU A 9 -44.95 -22.55 -24.45
CA LEU A 9 -45.58 -21.71 -23.39
C LEU A 9 -46.44 -22.60 -22.51
N LEU A 10 -46.42 -22.35 -21.21
CA LEU A 10 -47.56 -22.69 -20.33
C LEU A 10 -47.81 -21.55 -19.36
N THR A 11 -48.99 -21.02 -19.48
CA THR A 11 -49.63 -19.95 -18.72
C THR A 11 -50.53 -20.54 -17.62
N VAL A 12 -50.69 -19.73 -16.55
CA VAL A 12 -51.92 -19.45 -15.78
C VAL A 12 -52.29 -20.33 -14.61
N GLY A 13 -52.62 -19.67 -13.51
CA GLY A 13 -53.38 -20.17 -12.40
C GLY A 13 -53.53 -19.19 -11.25
N CYS A 14 -54.36 -18.14 -11.43
CA CYS A 14 -54.92 -17.36 -10.35
C CYS A 14 -55.94 -18.18 -9.50
N GLY A 15 -55.82 -18.16 -8.21
CA GLY A 15 -56.81 -18.69 -7.29
C GLY A 15 -56.99 -17.81 -6.06
N VAL A 16 -58.06 -17.03 -6.06
CA VAL A 16 -58.51 -16.24 -4.90
C VAL A 16 -59.43 -17.11 -4.06
N ALA A 17 -59.25 -17.17 -2.75
CA ALA A 17 -60.29 -17.65 -1.82
C ALA A 17 -60.21 -16.86 -0.52
N ALA A 18 -61.42 -16.46 -0.08
CA ALA A 18 -61.75 -15.51 0.95
C ALA A 18 -61.75 -16.11 2.37
N PHE A 19 -61.73 -15.21 3.33
CA PHE A 19 -61.80 -15.36 4.80
C PHE A 19 -63.04 -16.10 5.34
N PRO A 20 -63.02 -16.61 6.60
CA PRO A 20 -63.79 -15.88 7.57
C PRO A 20 -63.10 -15.62 8.93
N PHE A 21 -63.64 -14.60 9.61
CA PHE A 21 -63.35 -14.12 10.95
C PHE A 21 -63.69 -15.13 12.04
N GLY A 22 -62.85 -15.16 13.08
CA GLY A 22 -63.16 -15.75 14.38
C GLY A 22 -62.32 -15.02 15.44
N ASN A 23 -62.99 -14.26 16.29
CA ASN A 23 -62.50 -13.73 17.55
C ASN A 23 -62.29 -14.86 18.56
N ASP A 24 -61.15 -14.84 19.26
CA ASP A 24 -61.14 -15.18 20.68
C ASP A 24 -59.90 -14.61 21.38
N ASN A 25 -60.15 -13.94 22.49
CA ASN A 25 -59.20 -13.38 23.43
C ASN A 25 -58.41 -14.47 24.17
N ALA A 26 -57.07 -14.46 24.12
CA ALA A 26 -56.26 -15.04 25.17
C ALA A 26 -54.98 -14.20 25.32
N THR A 27 -54.86 -13.60 26.50
CA THR A 27 -53.69 -12.87 26.97
C THR A 27 -52.57 -13.86 27.27
N ASP A 28 -51.55 -13.93 26.42
CA ASP A 28 -50.32 -14.61 26.75
C ASP A 28 -49.16 -13.59 26.70
N LYS A 29 -48.49 -13.40 27.84
CA LYS A 29 -47.31 -12.60 28.00
C LYS A 29 -46.18 -13.29 27.24
N PRO A 30 -45.41 -12.58 26.38
CA PRO A 30 -44.22 -13.17 25.76
C PRO A 30 -43.11 -13.35 26.81
N THR A 31 -42.68 -14.58 26.95
CA THR A 31 -41.46 -14.99 27.65
C THR A 31 -40.27 -14.28 26.98
N PRO A 32 -39.29 -13.72 27.72
CA PRO A 32 -38.10 -13.12 27.12
C PRO A 32 -37.28 -14.19 26.41
N SER A 33 -37.24 -14.14 25.09
CA SER A 33 -36.30 -14.90 24.31
C SER A 33 -34.89 -14.55 24.74
N GLN A 34 -34.13 -15.55 25.16
CA GLN A 34 -32.70 -15.44 25.39
C GLN A 34 -32.03 -14.94 24.10
N GLN A 35 -31.72 -13.65 24.07
CA GLN A 35 -30.74 -13.11 23.13
C GLN A 35 -29.41 -13.81 23.43
N SER A 36 -29.03 -14.72 22.55
CA SER A 36 -27.66 -15.22 22.49
C SER A 36 -26.72 -14.00 22.42
N LYS A 37 -25.93 -13.80 23.47
CA LYS A 37 -24.82 -12.88 23.49
C LYS A 37 -23.90 -13.30 22.33
N ALA A 38 -24.07 -12.70 21.17
CA ALA A 38 -23.03 -12.65 20.16
C ALA A 38 -21.84 -12.01 20.86
N GLY A 39 -20.83 -12.83 21.14
CA GLY A 39 -19.56 -12.35 21.68
C GLY A 39 -19.07 -11.23 20.76
N SER A 40 -18.78 -10.08 21.32
CA SER A 40 -18.10 -9.02 20.63
C SER A 40 -16.74 -9.57 20.21
N GLN A 41 -16.63 -10.09 18.98
CA GLN A 41 -15.35 -10.27 18.36
C GLN A 41 -14.70 -8.89 18.35
N ALA A 42 -13.63 -8.74 19.12
CA ALA A 42 -12.76 -7.57 19.02
C ALA A 42 -12.48 -7.40 17.53
N ALA A 43 -12.79 -6.23 16.97
CA ALA A 43 -12.58 -5.93 15.55
C ALA A 43 -11.14 -6.34 15.20
N SER A 44 -10.99 -7.32 14.33
CA SER A 44 -9.68 -7.84 13.99
C SER A 44 -8.89 -6.69 13.36
N ALA A 45 -7.69 -6.45 13.87
CA ALA A 45 -6.82 -5.42 13.30
C ALA A 45 -6.23 -5.96 12.00
N ASP A 46 -7.04 -5.96 10.94
CA ASP A 46 -6.65 -6.41 9.62
C ASP A 46 -5.77 -5.36 8.94
N TRP A 47 -4.85 -5.83 8.12
CA TRP A 47 -3.88 -5.01 7.37
C TRP A 47 -3.82 -5.53 5.92
N PRO A 48 -4.87 -5.28 5.12
CA PRO A 48 -5.11 -6.05 3.90
C PRO A 48 -4.24 -5.65 2.70
N GLN A 49 -3.53 -4.53 2.76
CA GLN A 49 -2.74 -3.99 1.65
C GLN A 49 -1.55 -3.15 2.14
N PHE A 50 -0.73 -2.66 1.19
CA PHE A 50 0.35 -1.72 1.48
C PHE A 50 -0.17 -0.48 2.21
N ARG A 51 0.36 -0.22 3.40
CA ARG A 51 -0.04 0.86 4.32
C ARG A 51 -1.47 0.72 4.87
N GLY A 52 -1.95 -0.51 5.01
CA GLY A 52 -3.15 -0.83 5.78
C GLY A 52 -4.47 -0.56 5.10
N PRO A 53 -5.58 -0.54 5.85
CA PRO A 53 -6.94 -0.53 5.30
C PRO A 53 -7.24 0.63 4.37
N ASP A 54 -6.78 1.83 4.70
CA ASP A 54 -6.94 3.05 3.90
C ASP A 54 -5.77 3.31 2.94
N GLY A 55 -4.73 2.47 3.00
CA GLY A 55 -3.50 2.65 2.22
C GLY A 55 -2.66 3.85 2.65
N GLN A 56 -2.96 4.50 3.75
CA GLN A 56 -2.29 5.71 4.22
C GLN A 56 -1.47 5.51 5.50
N GLY A 57 -1.50 4.31 6.08
CA GLY A 57 -0.66 3.94 7.23
C GLY A 57 -1.39 3.96 8.57
N HIS A 58 -2.71 4.05 8.58
CA HIS A 58 -3.51 4.08 9.79
C HIS A 58 -3.95 2.68 10.21
N SER A 59 -3.99 2.44 11.51
CA SER A 59 -4.50 1.21 12.12
C SER A 59 -5.49 1.52 13.23
N ASN A 60 -6.54 0.72 13.31
CA ASN A 60 -7.50 0.74 14.42
C ASN A 60 -7.08 -0.19 15.57
N ALA A 61 -5.89 -0.79 15.52
CA ALA A 61 -5.38 -1.66 16.57
C ALA A 61 -5.26 -0.91 17.90
N LYS A 62 -5.73 -1.55 18.97
CA LYS A 62 -5.66 -1.05 20.35
C LYS A 62 -4.71 -1.92 21.16
N ASP A 63 -4.33 -1.44 22.32
CA ASP A 63 -3.53 -2.18 23.30
C ASP A 63 -2.21 -2.73 22.73
N LEU A 64 -1.56 -1.92 21.87
CA LEU A 64 -0.27 -2.28 21.31
C LEU A 64 0.80 -2.32 22.41
N ALA A 65 1.67 -3.33 22.36
CA ALA A 65 2.82 -3.39 23.24
C ALA A 65 3.70 -2.16 23.04
N LEU A 66 4.02 -1.47 24.13
CA LEU A 66 4.88 -0.27 24.09
C LEU A 66 6.36 -0.63 24.20
N THR A 67 6.67 -1.82 24.68
CA THR A 67 8.02 -2.37 24.81
C THR A 67 8.03 -3.82 24.38
N TRP A 68 9.10 -4.25 23.75
CA TRP A 68 9.35 -5.67 23.42
C TRP A 68 10.83 -5.97 23.37
N SER A 69 11.15 -7.25 23.58
CA SER A 69 12.50 -7.79 23.47
C SER A 69 12.43 -9.22 22.90
N GLU A 70 13.55 -9.88 22.72
CA GLU A 70 13.57 -11.30 22.28
C GLU A 70 12.76 -12.23 23.21
N THR A 71 12.53 -11.84 24.46
CA THR A 71 11.84 -12.63 25.49
C THR A 71 10.54 -12.00 26.00
N SER A 72 10.15 -10.83 25.50
CA SER A 72 8.96 -10.11 25.99
C SER A 72 8.14 -9.56 24.83
N ASN A 73 6.83 -9.79 24.89
CA ASN A 73 5.84 -9.33 23.90
C ASN A 73 6.09 -9.84 22.46
N ILE A 74 6.89 -10.91 22.30
CA ILE A 74 7.04 -11.66 21.05
C ILE A 74 6.23 -12.95 21.18
N LYS A 75 5.17 -13.09 20.38
CA LYS A 75 4.31 -14.27 20.39
C LYS A 75 4.99 -15.46 19.70
N TRP A 76 5.60 -15.20 18.56
CA TRP A 76 6.37 -16.19 17.80
C TRP A 76 7.37 -15.48 16.86
N LYS A 77 8.33 -16.23 16.36
CA LYS A 77 9.36 -15.80 15.42
C LYS A 77 9.57 -16.89 14.38
N ARG A 78 9.56 -16.52 13.11
CA ARG A 78 9.76 -17.47 12.02
C ARG A 78 10.70 -16.91 10.96
N ALA A 79 11.68 -17.72 10.55
CA ALA A 79 12.49 -17.45 9.38
C ALA A 79 11.67 -17.69 8.10
N ILE A 80 11.78 -16.79 7.13
CA ILE A 80 11.18 -16.90 5.81
C ILE A 80 12.31 -17.09 4.80
N GLU A 81 12.16 -18.10 3.96
CA GLU A 81 13.12 -18.39 2.89
C GLU A 81 13.07 -17.30 1.81
N GLY A 82 14.25 -16.92 1.28
CA GLY A 82 14.41 -15.97 0.19
C GLY A 82 14.56 -14.52 0.67
N THR A 83 14.31 -13.60 -0.25
CA THR A 83 14.45 -12.15 -0.02
C THR A 83 13.19 -11.43 -0.45
N ALA A 84 12.68 -10.57 0.41
CA ALA A 84 11.50 -9.73 0.12
C ALA A 84 11.58 -8.40 0.87
N TRP A 85 10.98 -7.36 0.26
CA TRP A 85 10.73 -6.07 0.90
C TRP A 85 9.23 -5.78 1.01
N SER A 86 8.37 -6.73 0.62
CA SER A 86 6.92 -6.60 0.78
C SER A 86 6.55 -6.50 2.26
N SER A 87 5.56 -5.66 2.57
CA SER A 87 4.91 -5.72 3.88
C SER A 87 4.05 -6.97 3.97
N PRO A 88 3.98 -7.64 5.14
CA PRO A 88 2.97 -8.63 5.39
C PRO A 88 1.57 -8.02 5.32
N VAL A 89 0.61 -8.72 4.73
CA VAL A 89 -0.81 -8.37 4.79
C VAL A 89 -1.55 -9.38 5.66
N ILE A 90 -2.56 -8.89 6.38
CA ILE A 90 -3.23 -9.65 7.43
C ILE A 90 -4.74 -9.53 7.21
N GLN A 91 -5.39 -10.67 7.19
CA GLN A 91 -6.85 -10.78 7.28
C GLN A 91 -7.21 -12.01 8.12
N ASP A 92 -8.05 -11.83 9.12
CA ASP A 92 -8.48 -12.88 10.03
C ASP A 92 -7.28 -13.59 10.71
N ASN A 93 -7.14 -14.91 10.49
CA ASN A 93 -6.04 -15.72 11.03
C ASN A 93 -4.89 -15.96 10.03
N GLN A 94 -4.83 -15.24 8.93
CA GLN A 94 -3.83 -15.42 7.88
C GLN A 94 -2.94 -14.20 7.73
N ILE A 95 -1.63 -14.45 7.55
CA ILE A 95 -0.63 -13.46 7.18
C ILE A 95 -0.04 -13.89 5.84
N TRP A 96 -0.11 -13.00 4.85
CA TRP A 96 0.40 -13.25 3.52
C TRP A 96 1.55 -12.30 3.19
N LEU A 97 2.59 -12.81 2.57
CA LEU A 97 3.75 -12.07 2.10
C LEU A 97 4.33 -12.70 0.84
N THR A 98 5.16 -11.95 0.13
CA THR A 98 5.88 -12.44 -1.05
C THR A 98 7.33 -12.76 -0.69
N SER A 99 7.98 -13.61 -1.48
CA SER A 99 9.40 -13.91 -1.38
C SER A 99 9.99 -14.25 -2.75
N ALA A 100 11.29 -14.07 -2.91
CA ALA A 100 12.04 -14.47 -4.08
C ALA A 100 13.23 -15.31 -3.69
N THR A 101 13.36 -16.50 -4.27
CA THR A 101 14.46 -17.42 -4.05
C THR A 101 15.31 -17.60 -5.32
N GLU A 102 16.42 -18.30 -5.23
CA GLU A 102 17.31 -18.60 -6.36
C GLU A 102 17.69 -17.33 -7.16
N LYS A 103 18.00 -16.24 -6.44
CA LYS A 103 18.34 -14.93 -7.06
C LYS A 103 17.23 -14.41 -8.01
N GLY A 104 15.97 -14.64 -7.67
CA GLY A 104 14.80 -14.16 -8.40
C GLY A 104 14.25 -15.12 -9.45
N LYS A 105 14.80 -16.33 -9.60
CA LYS A 105 14.26 -17.33 -10.55
C LYS A 105 12.92 -17.91 -10.10
N THR A 106 12.66 -17.90 -8.81
CA THR A 106 11.41 -18.36 -8.21
C THR A 106 10.78 -17.27 -7.37
N LEU A 107 9.53 -16.94 -7.68
CA LEU A 107 8.75 -15.92 -6.98
C LEU A 107 7.62 -16.61 -6.23
N ALA A 108 7.64 -16.46 -4.90
CA ALA A 108 6.76 -17.18 -4.00
C ALA A 108 5.76 -16.26 -3.29
N VAL A 109 4.65 -16.85 -2.90
CA VAL A 109 3.63 -16.28 -2.02
C VAL A 109 3.48 -17.21 -0.83
N ILE A 110 3.68 -16.68 0.37
CA ILE A 110 3.73 -17.45 1.59
C ILE A 110 2.57 -17.05 2.48
N CYS A 111 1.86 -18.04 3.02
CA CYS A 111 0.84 -17.83 4.03
C CYS A 111 1.28 -18.41 5.37
N LEU A 112 1.15 -17.61 6.42
CA LEU A 112 1.38 -18.02 7.80
C LEU A 112 0.10 -17.89 8.61
N GLU A 113 -0.07 -18.80 9.57
CA GLU A 113 -1.09 -18.69 10.60
C GLU A 113 -0.74 -17.57 11.58
N ARG A 114 -1.62 -16.59 11.74
CA ARG A 114 -1.38 -15.40 12.59
C ARG A 114 -1.11 -15.76 14.05
N GLY A 115 -1.78 -16.80 14.53
CA GLY A 115 -1.69 -17.22 15.95
C GLY A 115 -0.36 -17.86 16.31
N SER A 116 0.25 -18.63 15.41
CA SER A 116 1.40 -19.51 15.70
C SER A 116 2.62 -19.28 14.82
N GLY A 117 2.48 -18.56 13.70
CA GLY A 117 3.51 -18.45 12.68
C GLY A 117 3.71 -19.73 11.85
N ARG A 118 2.85 -20.76 12.02
CA ARG A 118 2.89 -21.97 11.22
C ARG A 118 2.62 -21.65 9.76
N GLN A 119 3.44 -22.15 8.84
CA GLN A 119 3.25 -21.98 7.42
C GLN A 119 2.06 -22.81 6.95
N LEU A 120 1.08 -22.14 6.36
CA LEU A 120 -0.12 -22.74 5.78
C LEU A 120 0.08 -23.05 4.30
N HIS A 121 0.67 -22.10 3.57
CA HIS A 121 0.93 -22.24 2.14
C HIS A 121 2.31 -21.71 1.76
N HIS A 122 2.91 -22.34 0.74
CA HIS A 122 4.07 -21.86 0.00
C HIS A 122 3.80 -22.09 -1.48
N LEU A 123 3.43 -21.04 -2.18
CA LEU A 123 2.98 -21.10 -3.56
C LEU A 123 4.02 -20.43 -4.43
N THR A 124 4.30 -20.99 -5.59
CA THR A 124 5.25 -20.45 -6.58
C THR A 124 4.52 -20.13 -7.90
N PRO A 125 3.71 -19.04 -7.92
CA PRO A 125 2.95 -18.72 -9.14
C PRO A 125 3.84 -18.44 -10.35
N PHE A 126 5.08 -18.03 -10.12
CA PHE A 126 6.07 -17.77 -11.14
C PHE A 126 7.39 -18.46 -10.80
N SER A 127 7.85 -19.36 -11.68
CA SER A 127 9.10 -20.09 -11.54
C SER A 127 9.86 -20.13 -12.88
N SER A 128 11.12 -20.54 -12.83
CA SER A 128 12.00 -20.61 -14.02
C SER A 128 12.12 -19.27 -14.75
N ILE A 129 12.08 -18.18 -13.99
CA ILE A 129 12.19 -16.83 -14.53
C ILE A 129 13.63 -16.57 -14.92
N THR A 130 13.84 -15.79 -15.98
CA THR A 130 15.12 -15.15 -16.28
C THR A 130 15.14 -13.78 -15.62
N PRO A 131 15.77 -13.63 -14.44
CA PRO A 131 15.79 -12.35 -13.75
C PRO A 131 16.62 -11.33 -14.54
N VAL A 132 16.10 -10.11 -14.60
CA VAL A 132 16.88 -8.95 -15.08
C VAL A 132 17.58 -8.26 -13.91
N GLY A 133 18.41 -7.28 -14.20
CA GLY A 133 19.16 -6.55 -13.18
C GLY A 133 18.29 -6.04 -12.03
N LEU A 134 18.84 -6.10 -10.83
CA LEU A 134 18.21 -5.66 -9.59
C LEU A 134 19.14 -4.68 -8.88
N HIS A 135 18.62 -3.55 -8.45
CA HIS A 135 19.38 -2.63 -7.61
C HIS A 135 19.66 -3.27 -6.24
N PRO A 136 20.87 -3.14 -5.65
CA PRO A 136 21.22 -3.78 -4.36
C PRO A 136 20.29 -3.42 -3.18
N LYS A 137 19.58 -2.30 -3.26
CA LYS A 137 18.61 -1.87 -2.25
C LYS A 137 17.19 -2.40 -2.49
N ASN A 138 16.97 -3.24 -3.51
CA ASN A 138 15.64 -3.76 -3.84
C ASN A 138 15.62 -5.30 -3.81
N SER A 139 14.45 -5.89 -3.99
CA SER A 139 14.23 -7.34 -4.13
C SER A 139 13.28 -7.62 -5.29
N TYR A 140 13.30 -8.86 -5.79
CA TYR A 140 12.34 -9.32 -6.81
C TYR A 140 10.91 -9.49 -6.27
N ALA A 141 10.72 -9.36 -4.94
CA ALA A 141 9.46 -9.49 -4.22
C ALA A 141 9.20 -8.28 -3.30
N SER A 142 9.38 -7.07 -3.83
CA SER A 142 9.16 -5.82 -3.08
C SER A 142 7.71 -5.34 -3.08
N PRO A 143 6.90 -5.52 -4.15
CA PRO A 143 5.50 -5.14 -4.09
C PRO A 143 4.74 -5.92 -3.02
N THR A 144 3.98 -5.20 -2.21
CA THR A 144 3.13 -5.76 -1.16
C THR A 144 1.88 -6.39 -1.79
N PRO A 145 1.51 -7.62 -1.41
CA PRO A 145 0.27 -8.24 -1.86
C PRO A 145 -0.97 -7.51 -1.32
N ILE A 146 -2.14 -7.85 -1.86
CA ILE A 146 -3.43 -7.44 -1.30
C ILE A 146 -4.23 -8.70 -0.97
N ILE A 147 -4.92 -8.69 0.17
CA ILE A 147 -5.91 -9.71 0.51
C ILE A 147 -7.31 -9.06 0.58
N GLU A 148 -8.28 -9.67 -0.10
CA GLU A 148 -9.68 -9.26 -0.11
C GLU A 148 -10.57 -10.51 -0.08
N GLY A 149 -11.19 -10.76 1.06
CA GLY A 149 -12.01 -11.96 1.25
C GLY A 149 -11.19 -13.24 1.02
N ASN A 150 -11.58 -14.03 0.01
CA ASN A 150 -10.89 -15.26 -0.34
C ASN A 150 -9.86 -15.09 -1.49
N ARG A 151 -9.46 -13.86 -1.81
CA ARG A 151 -8.54 -13.54 -2.93
C ARG A 151 -7.27 -12.88 -2.44
N ILE A 152 -6.16 -13.28 -3.06
CA ILE A 152 -4.83 -12.69 -2.90
C ILE A 152 -4.37 -12.18 -4.26
N TYR A 153 -4.02 -10.90 -4.34
CA TYR A 153 -3.45 -10.29 -5.53
C TYR A 153 -1.98 -10.01 -5.31
N VAL A 154 -1.14 -10.50 -6.18
CA VAL A 154 0.32 -10.36 -6.12
C VAL A 154 0.86 -9.77 -7.40
N HIS A 155 1.87 -8.91 -7.26
CA HIS A 155 2.55 -8.29 -8.39
C HIS A 155 4.07 -8.42 -8.21
N PHE A 156 4.77 -8.87 -9.25
CA PHE A 156 6.21 -9.04 -9.29
C PHE A 156 6.82 -8.25 -10.45
N GLY A 157 6.29 -7.05 -10.72
CA GLY A 157 6.76 -6.20 -11.82
C GLY A 157 6.62 -6.91 -13.18
N PRO A 158 7.68 -6.89 -14.01
CA PRO A 158 7.65 -7.47 -15.37
C PRO A 158 7.49 -8.99 -15.38
N TYR A 159 7.67 -9.64 -14.24
CA TYR A 159 7.62 -11.11 -14.17
C TYR A 159 6.19 -11.64 -14.10
N GLY A 160 5.27 -10.86 -13.55
CA GLY A 160 3.85 -11.23 -13.58
C GLY A 160 3.04 -10.61 -12.45
N THR A 161 1.73 -10.65 -12.68
CA THR A 161 0.67 -10.31 -11.73
C THR A 161 -0.26 -11.50 -11.66
N ALA A 162 -0.72 -11.87 -10.48
CA ALA A 162 -1.60 -13.03 -10.31
C ALA A 162 -2.68 -12.76 -9.25
N CYS A 163 -3.81 -13.43 -9.42
CA CYS A 163 -4.81 -13.62 -8.38
C CYS A 163 -4.83 -15.09 -7.96
N LEU A 164 -4.79 -15.31 -6.66
CA LEU A 164 -4.89 -16.63 -6.04
C LEU A 164 -6.08 -16.65 -5.08
N GLU A 165 -6.60 -17.83 -4.77
CA GLU A 165 -7.49 -18.03 -3.63
C GLU A 165 -6.68 -18.26 -2.35
N THR A 166 -7.27 -17.97 -1.20
CA THR A 166 -6.65 -18.20 0.11
C THR A 166 -6.38 -19.68 0.40
N ASN A 167 -6.95 -20.60 -0.37
CA ASN A 167 -6.63 -22.03 -0.36
C ASN A 167 -5.42 -22.39 -1.23
N GLY A 168 -4.84 -21.41 -1.93
CA GLY A 168 -3.65 -21.59 -2.77
C GLY A 168 -3.90 -21.82 -4.27
N LYS A 169 -5.15 -21.90 -4.70
CA LYS A 169 -5.48 -22.06 -6.11
C LYS A 169 -5.21 -20.79 -6.90
N VAL A 170 -4.47 -20.88 -7.99
CA VAL A 170 -4.29 -19.77 -8.94
C VAL A 170 -5.57 -19.57 -9.74
N VAL A 171 -6.11 -18.35 -9.72
CA VAL A 171 -7.32 -17.97 -10.48
C VAL A 171 -6.95 -17.48 -11.86
N TRP A 172 -6.03 -16.52 -11.93
CA TRP A 172 -5.47 -16.01 -13.18
C TRP A 172 -4.04 -15.50 -12.99
N LYS A 173 -3.31 -15.43 -14.08
CA LYS A 173 -1.99 -14.80 -14.18
C LYS A 173 -1.91 -13.98 -15.46
N THR A 174 -1.25 -12.82 -15.39
CA THR A 174 -0.97 -11.96 -16.54
C THR A 174 0.43 -11.39 -16.46
N ARG A 175 0.99 -10.93 -17.58
CA ARG A 175 2.27 -10.22 -17.62
C ARG A 175 2.03 -8.79 -18.07
N LEU A 176 2.63 -7.85 -17.31
CA LEU A 176 2.68 -6.44 -17.64
C LEU A 176 4.11 -6.15 -18.10
N ALA A 177 4.37 -6.37 -19.40
CA ALA A 177 5.72 -6.33 -19.96
C ALA A 177 6.33 -4.94 -19.90
N HIS A 178 7.48 -4.81 -19.25
CA HIS A 178 8.34 -3.64 -19.22
C HIS A 178 9.74 -4.04 -18.75
N LYS A 179 10.75 -3.21 -19.01
CA LYS A 179 12.12 -3.42 -18.52
C LYS A 179 12.34 -2.60 -17.28
N THR A 180 12.70 -3.21 -16.17
CA THR A 180 13.02 -2.50 -14.94
C THR A 180 14.53 -2.40 -14.73
N TYR A 181 14.98 -1.27 -14.17
CA TYR A 181 16.38 -1.08 -13.76
C TYR A 181 16.55 -1.38 -12.26
N TYR A 182 15.60 -0.92 -11.44
CA TYR A 182 15.68 -1.08 -9.99
C TYR A 182 15.02 -2.37 -9.49
N GLY A 183 14.24 -3.07 -10.29
CA GLY A 183 13.42 -4.20 -9.91
C GLY A 183 11.96 -3.79 -9.63
N PRO A 184 11.06 -4.75 -9.33
CA PRO A 184 9.67 -4.46 -9.01
C PRO A 184 9.56 -3.69 -7.69
N SER A 185 8.67 -2.69 -7.61
CA SER A 185 8.60 -1.82 -6.43
C SER A 185 7.18 -1.36 -6.10
N SER A 186 6.45 -0.80 -7.07
CA SER A 186 5.08 -0.33 -6.87
C SER A 186 4.14 -1.48 -6.50
N SER A 187 3.40 -1.32 -5.42
CA SER A 187 2.38 -2.28 -4.99
C SER A 187 1.09 -2.08 -5.77
N PRO A 188 0.30 -3.13 -6.03
CA PRO A 188 -1.03 -2.99 -6.62
C PRO A 188 -1.98 -2.26 -5.66
N VAL A 189 -3.08 -1.72 -6.21
CA VAL A 189 -4.16 -1.05 -5.48
C VAL A 189 -5.49 -1.62 -5.96
N LEU A 190 -6.39 -1.94 -5.03
CA LEU A 190 -7.77 -2.33 -5.36
C LEU A 190 -8.70 -1.13 -5.28
N MET A 191 -9.61 -1.08 -6.24
CA MET A 191 -10.74 -0.16 -6.25
C MET A 191 -11.93 -0.83 -6.96
N ASP A 192 -12.99 -1.10 -6.23
CA ASP A 192 -14.17 -1.81 -6.72
C ASP A 192 -13.79 -3.15 -7.41
N ASP A 193 -14.08 -3.32 -8.71
CA ASP A 193 -13.71 -4.48 -9.52
C ASP A 193 -12.36 -4.34 -10.25
N LEU A 194 -11.56 -3.33 -9.92
CA LEU A 194 -10.29 -3.03 -10.57
C LEU A 194 -9.09 -3.33 -9.68
N LEU A 195 -8.08 -3.95 -10.25
CA LEU A 195 -6.73 -4.05 -9.73
C LEU A 195 -5.84 -3.08 -10.51
N ILE A 196 -5.43 -2.00 -9.89
CA ILE A 196 -4.64 -0.94 -10.52
C ILE A 196 -3.15 -1.20 -10.24
N VAL A 197 -2.34 -1.16 -11.29
CA VAL A 197 -0.90 -1.40 -11.22
C VAL A 197 -0.16 -0.31 -11.98
N GLN A 198 0.83 0.30 -11.33
CA GLN A 198 1.75 1.25 -11.94
C GLN A 198 3.06 0.53 -12.32
N CYS A 199 3.44 0.59 -13.59
CA CYS A 199 4.63 -0.04 -14.15
C CYS A 199 5.53 1.03 -14.77
N HIS A 200 6.69 1.26 -14.17
CA HIS A 200 7.67 2.22 -14.68
C HIS A 200 8.95 1.52 -15.09
N GLY A 201 9.02 1.24 -16.40
CA GLY A 201 10.20 0.65 -17.03
C GLY A 201 11.14 1.67 -17.64
N THR A 202 12.31 1.19 -18.05
CA THR A 202 13.26 1.98 -18.84
C THR A 202 12.84 2.13 -20.30
N ASP A 203 11.98 1.22 -20.78
CA ASP A 203 11.43 1.18 -22.13
C ASP A 203 10.02 1.78 -22.21
N VAL A 204 9.14 1.41 -21.29
CA VAL A 204 7.76 1.87 -21.25
C VAL A 204 7.33 2.17 -19.81
N ARG A 205 6.48 3.18 -19.66
CA ARG A 205 5.91 3.61 -18.39
C ARG A 205 4.40 3.73 -18.55
N PHE A 206 3.67 3.07 -17.68
CA PHE A 206 2.21 3.08 -17.74
C PHE A 206 1.58 2.81 -16.38
N VAL A 207 0.33 3.20 -16.25
CA VAL A 207 -0.60 2.69 -15.25
C VAL A 207 -1.71 1.93 -15.96
N THR A 208 -2.12 0.82 -15.40
CA THR A 208 -3.20 -0.01 -15.96
C THR A 208 -4.16 -0.45 -14.87
N ALA A 209 -5.44 -0.52 -15.20
CA ALA A 209 -6.44 -1.16 -14.37
C ALA A 209 -6.84 -2.49 -15.00
N LEU A 210 -6.66 -3.54 -14.25
CA LEU A 210 -7.08 -4.90 -14.63
C LEU A 210 -8.44 -5.20 -13.99
N ASP A 211 -9.27 -5.93 -14.69
CA ASP A 211 -10.43 -6.56 -14.06
C ASP A 211 -9.94 -7.55 -13.00
N LYS A 212 -10.32 -7.35 -11.74
CA LYS A 212 -9.79 -8.14 -10.63
C LYS A 212 -10.20 -9.60 -10.65
N LYS A 213 -11.27 -9.96 -11.41
CA LYS A 213 -11.76 -11.34 -11.54
C LYS A 213 -11.04 -12.13 -12.63
N THR A 214 -10.62 -11.43 -13.70
CA THR A 214 -10.07 -12.08 -14.91
C THR A 214 -8.60 -11.75 -15.19
N GLY A 215 -8.07 -10.66 -14.64
CA GLY A 215 -6.73 -10.16 -14.94
C GLY A 215 -6.60 -9.47 -16.30
N GLN A 216 -7.69 -9.28 -17.02
CA GLN A 216 -7.70 -8.57 -18.31
C GLN A 216 -7.64 -7.05 -18.08
N ALA A 217 -6.88 -6.35 -18.93
CA ALA A 217 -6.82 -4.90 -18.86
C ALA A 217 -8.17 -4.28 -19.27
N ARG A 218 -8.70 -3.42 -18.41
CA ARG A 218 -9.88 -2.57 -18.68
C ARG A 218 -9.45 -1.29 -19.37
N TRP A 219 -8.36 -0.70 -18.90
CA TRP A 219 -7.71 0.44 -19.52
C TRP A 219 -6.20 0.44 -19.20
N THR A 220 -5.43 1.14 -20.04
CA THR A 220 -4.00 1.39 -19.85
C THR A 220 -3.69 2.81 -20.28
N ARG A 221 -2.91 3.56 -19.49
CA ARG A 221 -2.40 4.88 -19.82
C ARG A 221 -0.89 4.88 -19.82
N THR A 222 -0.31 5.13 -20.96
CA THR A 222 1.13 5.26 -21.11
C THR A 222 1.54 6.66 -20.67
N HIS A 223 2.55 6.74 -19.85
CA HIS A 223 3.21 7.98 -19.51
C HIS A 223 4.31 8.22 -20.55
N GLU A 224 4.09 9.10 -21.48
CA GLU A 224 5.14 9.54 -22.39
C GLU A 224 6.28 10.21 -21.62
N ALA A 225 7.44 10.31 -22.21
CA ALA A 225 8.57 11.02 -21.62
C ALA A 225 8.17 12.48 -21.40
N LEU A 226 7.71 12.81 -20.20
CA LEU A 226 7.19 14.12 -19.84
C LEU A 226 8.24 15.23 -19.92
N SER A 227 9.53 14.86 -19.99
CA SER A 227 10.63 15.77 -20.33
C SER A 227 11.81 14.99 -20.90
N PRO A 228 12.36 15.36 -22.06
CA PRO A 228 13.58 14.76 -22.60
C PRO A 228 14.82 15.06 -21.75
N LYS A 229 14.73 15.99 -20.80
CA LYS A 229 15.82 16.36 -19.88
C LYS A 229 15.88 15.49 -18.64
N LEU A 230 14.86 14.66 -18.37
CA LEU A 230 14.86 13.76 -17.21
C LEU A 230 15.95 12.70 -17.38
N LYS A 231 16.93 12.71 -16.50
CA LYS A 231 18.03 11.71 -16.47
C LYS A 231 17.54 10.33 -16.02
N SER A 232 16.40 10.25 -15.32
CA SER A 232 15.72 9.02 -14.93
C SER A 232 14.22 9.23 -15.04
N HIS A 233 13.55 8.23 -15.59
CA HIS A 233 12.09 8.24 -15.77
C HIS A 233 11.38 7.23 -14.86
N ASN A 234 12.07 6.72 -13.84
CA ASN A 234 11.54 5.67 -12.98
C ASN A 234 10.69 6.24 -11.86
N SER A 235 9.68 5.51 -11.47
CA SER A 235 8.93 5.74 -10.25
C SER A 235 8.64 4.40 -9.59
N GLU A 236 8.95 4.35 -8.32
CA GLU A 236 8.76 3.18 -7.46
C GLU A 236 7.53 3.37 -6.55
N SER A 237 6.86 4.51 -6.70
CA SER A 237 5.72 4.91 -5.88
C SER A 237 4.50 4.02 -6.14
N THR A 238 3.80 3.68 -5.08
CA THR A 238 2.49 3.03 -5.16
C THR A 238 1.42 4.11 -5.31
N PRO A 239 0.50 4.03 -6.29
CA PRO A 239 -0.55 5.01 -6.47
C PRO A 239 -1.55 5.03 -5.31
N LEU A 240 -2.30 6.12 -5.19
CA LEU A 240 -3.34 6.30 -4.18
C LEU A 240 -4.67 6.66 -4.87
N VAL A 241 -5.73 5.95 -4.54
CA VAL A 241 -7.10 6.38 -4.89
C VAL A 241 -7.62 7.26 -3.77
N ILE A 242 -8.10 8.45 -4.13
CA ILE A 242 -8.69 9.41 -3.20
C ILE A 242 -10.15 9.66 -3.55
N GLN A 243 -10.94 10.06 -2.56
CA GLN A 243 -12.30 10.55 -2.74
C GLN A 243 -12.30 12.07 -2.56
N THR A 244 -12.72 12.80 -3.58
CA THR A 244 -12.91 14.25 -3.54
C THR A 244 -14.39 14.61 -3.67
N ALA A 245 -14.72 15.89 -3.52
CA ALA A 245 -16.09 16.37 -3.74
C ALA A 245 -16.59 16.15 -5.18
N THR A 246 -15.66 16.09 -6.16
CA THR A 246 -15.98 15.91 -7.58
C THR A 246 -15.92 14.45 -8.05
N GLY A 247 -15.55 13.52 -7.17
CA GLY A 247 -15.44 12.10 -7.50
C GLY A 247 -14.13 11.47 -7.05
N ARG A 248 -13.92 10.23 -7.45
CA ARG A 248 -12.67 9.51 -7.16
C ARG A 248 -11.56 9.89 -8.14
N GLN A 249 -10.34 9.95 -7.64
CA GLN A 249 -9.16 10.23 -8.46
C GLN A 249 -8.05 9.26 -8.12
N LEU A 250 -7.34 8.77 -9.12
CA LEU A 250 -6.13 7.96 -8.98
C LEU A 250 -4.91 8.88 -9.07
N ILE A 251 -4.17 8.98 -7.99
CA ILE A 251 -2.98 9.82 -7.87
C ILE A 251 -1.73 8.97 -8.11
N CYS A 252 -0.99 9.29 -9.15
CA CYS A 252 0.26 8.66 -9.53
C CYS A 252 1.42 9.65 -9.34
N ASN A 253 2.31 9.37 -8.37
CA ASN A 253 3.52 10.13 -8.19
C ASN A 253 4.59 9.53 -9.11
N VAL A 254 4.91 10.22 -10.20
CA VAL A 254 5.80 9.73 -11.26
C VAL A 254 7.02 10.63 -11.42
N ALA A 255 8.04 10.17 -12.13
CA ALA A 255 9.23 10.98 -12.36
C ALA A 255 8.87 12.30 -13.06
N GLY A 256 9.16 13.42 -12.40
CA GLY A 256 8.91 14.77 -12.90
C GLY A 256 7.47 15.28 -12.77
N HIS A 257 6.50 14.43 -12.40
CA HIS A 257 5.10 14.86 -12.30
C HIS A 257 4.33 14.13 -11.20
N VAL A 258 3.26 14.78 -10.74
CA VAL A 258 2.12 14.11 -10.11
C VAL A 258 1.00 14.11 -11.13
N LEU A 259 0.44 12.95 -11.42
CA LEU A 259 -0.62 12.76 -12.41
C LEU A 259 -1.88 12.26 -11.70
N ALA A 260 -3.01 12.79 -12.09
CA ALA A 260 -4.32 12.32 -11.64
C ALA A 260 -5.14 11.78 -12.80
N TYR A 261 -5.79 10.66 -12.56
CA TYR A 261 -6.67 9.99 -13.53
C TYR A 261 -8.02 9.69 -12.91
N ASP A 262 -9.05 9.65 -13.75
CA ASP A 262 -10.27 8.94 -13.40
C ASP A 262 -9.93 7.45 -13.25
N PRO A 263 -10.14 6.84 -12.08
CA PRO A 263 -9.71 5.46 -11.87
C PRO A 263 -10.58 4.42 -12.62
N LEU A 264 -11.78 4.78 -13.09
CA LEU A 264 -12.66 3.87 -13.83
C LEU A 264 -12.32 3.85 -15.33
N THR A 265 -11.95 5.00 -15.92
CA THR A 265 -11.73 5.16 -17.36
C THR A 265 -10.26 5.34 -17.73
N GLY A 266 -9.43 5.73 -16.75
CA GLY A 266 -8.05 6.12 -16.97
C GLY A 266 -7.91 7.47 -17.66
N GLU A 267 -8.96 8.26 -17.81
CA GLU A 267 -8.88 9.61 -18.37
C GLU A 267 -8.03 10.52 -17.50
N SER A 268 -7.20 11.35 -18.12
CA SER A 268 -6.36 12.31 -17.43
C SER A 268 -7.21 13.45 -16.87
N LEU A 269 -7.09 13.72 -15.58
CA LEU A 269 -7.79 14.80 -14.91
C LEU A 269 -6.91 16.04 -14.82
N TRP A 270 -5.77 15.91 -14.15
CA TRP A 270 -4.83 17.02 -13.98
C TRP A 270 -3.38 16.51 -13.79
N SER A 271 -2.43 17.43 -13.90
CA SER A 271 -1.03 17.18 -13.62
C SER A 271 -0.39 18.32 -12.85
N VAL A 272 0.63 18.00 -12.06
CA VAL A 272 1.53 18.97 -11.42
C VAL A 272 2.96 18.61 -11.82
N ARG A 273 3.70 19.58 -12.34
CA ARG A 273 5.12 19.44 -12.64
C ARG A 273 5.91 19.42 -11.34
N GLN A 274 6.72 18.40 -11.18
CA GLN A 274 7.79 18.38 -10.18
C GLN A 274 9.09 18.75 -10.85
N GLN A 275 10.08 19.22 -10.08
CA GLN A 275 11.40 19.46 -10.68
C GLN A 275 11.95 18.17 -11.27
N GLU A 276 12.88 18.29 -12.24
CA GLU A 276 13.57 17.20 -12.92
C GLU A 276 14.36 16.34 -11.91
N ASN A 277 13.62 15.57 -11.13
CA ASN A 277 14.13 14.74 -10.06
C ASN A 277 14.02 13.28 -10.44
N TYR A 278 15.05 12.52 -10.08
CA TYR A 278 15.09 11.06 -10.20
C TYR A 278 13.92 10.40 -9.46
N ALA A 279 13.88 9.08 -9.51
CA ALA A 279 12.87 8.18 -8.99
C ALA A 279 12.00 8.71 -7.84
N GLN A 280 10.71 8.62 -8.00
CA GLN A 280 9.73 8.90 -6.96
C GLN A 280 9.42 7.60 -6.22
N VAL A 281 9.64 7.54 -4.92
CA VAL A 281 9.44 6.34 -4.10
C VAL A 281 8.25 6.48 -3.14
N PRO A 282 8.11 7.60 -2.41
CA PRO A 282 7.06 7.74 -1.40
C PRO A 282 5.66 7.63 -2.01
N ARG A 283 4.80 6.87 -1.33
CA ARG A 283 3.37 6.87 -1.64
C ARG A 283 2.75 8.20 -1.26
N PRO A 284 1.89 8.81 -2.09
CA PRO A 284 1.09 9.96 -1.70
C PRO A 284 0.19 9.67 -0.49
N VAL A 285 -0.15 10.71 0.27
CA VAL A 285 -1.21 10.66 1.30
C VAL A 285 -2.20 11.80 1.06
N PHE A 286 -3.44 11.65 1.55
CA PHE A 286 -4.54 12.58 1.31
C PHE A 286 -5.29 12.90 2.59
N GLY A 287 -5.58 14.17 2.79
CA GLY A 287 -6.47 14.68 3.84
C GLY A 287 -6.54 16.20 3.77
N HIS A 288 -7.51 16.82 4.44
CA HIS A 288 -7.78 18.26 4.37
C HIS A 288 -7.97 18.78 2.94
N ASP A 289 -8.57 17.95 2.06
CA ASP A 289 -8.70 18.24 0.62
C ASP A 289 -7.36 18.54 -0.09
N LEU A 290 -6.25 17.99 0.45
CA LEU A 290 -4.91 18.12 -0.11
C LEU A 290 -4.27 16.75 -0.33
N VAL A 291 -3.61 16.60 -1.46
CA VAL A 291 -2.70 15.49 -1.75
C VAL A 291 -1.29 15.89 -1.36
N PHE A 292 -0.66 15.12 -0.50
CA PHE A 292 0.74 15.32 -0.13
C PHE A 292 1.59 14.30 -0.88
N THR A 293 2.54 14.80 -1.68
CA THR A 293 3.52 13.98 -2.38
C THR A 293 4.91 14.32 -1.92
N ALA A 294 5.79 13.33 -1.87
CA ALA A 294 7.18 13.51 -1.52
C ALA A 294 8.07 12.78 -2.53
N GLY A 295 9.29 13.23 -2.68
CA GLY A 295 10.29 12.52 -3.49
C GLY A 295 11.29 13.43 -4.17
N GLY A 296 12.16 12.82 -4.99
CA GLY A 296 13.23 13.50 -5.69
C GLY A 296 14.60 13.23 -5.11
N TYR A 297 15.37 12.32 -5.69
CA TYR A 297 16.61 11.79 -5.11
C TYR A 297 17.68 12.85 -4.77
N PHE A 298 17.94 13.81 -5.65
CA PHE A 298 18.97 14.85 -5.40
C PHE A 298 18.44 16.09 -4.70
N SER A 299 17.17 16.42 -4.90
CA SER A 299 16.53 17.62 -4.36
C SER A 299 15.12 17.27 -3.94
N PRO A 300 14.96 16.51 -2.83
CA PRO A 300 13.65 16.08 -2.40
C PRO A 300 12.76 17.26 -2.06
N VAL A 301 11.48 17.11 -2.39
CA VAL A 301 10.45 18.11 -2.13
C VAL A 301 9.17 17.41 -1.69
N VAL A 302 8.46 18.05 -0.80
CA VAL A 302 7.07 17.72 -0.46
C VAL A 302 6.18 18.80 -1.03
N PHE A 303 5.15 18.40 -1.76
CA PHE A 303 4.08 19.27 -2.23
C PHE A 303 2.78 18.97 -1.50
N ALA A 304 2.01 20.01 -1.21
CA ALA A 304 0.58 19.92 -0.94
C ALA A 304 -0.19 20.46 -2.13
N ILE A 305 -1.01 19.63 -2.72
CA ILE A 305 -1.71 19.89 -3.97
C ILE A 305 -3.22 19.82 -3.70
N ARG A 306 -3.97 20.83 -4.10
CA ARG A 306 -5.44 20.76 -4.12
C ARG A 306 -5.87 19.96 -5.35
N PRO A 307 -6.49 18.78 -5.18
CA PRO A 307 -6.83 17.89 -6.31
C PRO A 307 -8.10 18.32 -7.03
N ALA A 308 -8.04 19.50 -7.66
CA ALA A 308 -9.12 20.12 -8.41
C ALA A 308 -8.57 20.72 -9.71
N GLY A 309 -9.47 21.15 -10.62
CA GLY A 309 -9.09 21.70 -11.91
C GLY A 309 -8.82 20.63 -12.97
N THR A 310 -8.30 21.05 -14.11
CA THR A 310 -8.00 20.21 -15.28
C THR A 310 -6.69 20.63 -15.94
N GLY A 311 -6.01 19.70 -16.61
CA GLY A 311 -4.74 19.97 -17.28
C GLY A 311 -3.58 20.23 -16.33
N ASP A 312 -2.66 21.11 -16.67
CA ASP A 312 -1.53 21.50 -15.82
C ASP A 312 -1.97 22.49 -14.74
N ILE A 313 -2.02 22.06 -13.50
CA ILE A 313 -2.45 22.86 -12.35
C ILE A 313 -1.28 23.31 -11.45
N THR A 314 -0.05 23.22 -11.92
CA THR A 314 1.15 23.48 -11.13
C THR A 314 1.13 24.84 -10.44
N GLU A 315 0.84 25.89 -11.20
CA GLU A 315 0.90 27.26 -10.67
C GLU A 315 -0.36 27.67 -9.87
N SER A 316 -1.46 26.94 -10.05
CA SER A 316 -2.75 27.34 -9.48
C SER A 316 -3.18 26.53 -8.28
N HIS A 317 -2.73 25.27 -8.15
CA HIS A 317 -3.23 24.34 -7.13
C HIS A 317 -2.14 23.75 -6.20
N VAL A 318 -0.86 24.04 -6.42
CA VAL A 318 0.16 23.78 -5.43
C VAL A 318 0.02 24.79 -4.31
N VAL A 319 -0.52 24.37 -3.17
CA VAL A 319 -0.82 25.23 -2.02
C VAL A 319 0.47 25.63 -1.30
N TRP A 320 1.38 24.65 -1.14
CA TRP A 320 2.70 24.87 -0.57
C TRP A 320 3.69 23.77 -0.97
N SER A 321 4.97 24.06 -0.77
CA SER A 321 6.04 23.07 -0.90
C SER A 321 7.13 23.28 0.14
N VAL A 322 7.80 22.18 0.53
CA VAL A 322 8.90 22.18 1.51
C VAL A 322 10.04 21.30 0.99
N ARG A 323 11.28 21.74 1.23
CA ARG A 323 12.51 21.04 0.81
C ARG A 323 13.44 20.66 1.96
N LYS A 324 13.22 21.20 3.16
CA LYS A 324 14.08 20.97 4.32
C LYS A 324 13.59 19.74 5.08
N ALA A 325 14.50 18.81 5.38
CA ALA A 325 14.24 17.62 6.19
C ALA A 325 13.10 16.74 5.66
N VAL A 326 12.99 16.63 4.35
CA VAL A 326 11.95 15.85 3.64
C VAL A 326 12.51 14.52 3.13
N PRO A 327 11.64 13.50 2.93
CA PRO A 327 12.06 12.15 2.53
C PRO A 327 12.32 12.02 1.04
N ASN A 328 13.28 11.15 0.67
CA ASN A 328 13.41 10.58 -0.67
C ASN A 328 12.63 9.27 -0.80
N ASN A 329 12.74 8.38 0.20
CA ASN A 329 12.19 7.03 0.16
C ASN A 329 11.02 6.82 1.14
N PRO A 330 11.07 7.27 2.41
CA PRO A 330 9.96 7.06 3.34
C PRO A 330 8.71 7.81 2.90
N SER A 331 7.55 7.14 2.97
CA SER A 331 6.27 7.80 2.71
C SER A 331 5.86 8.66 3.91
N PRO A 332 5.26 9.83 3.68
CA PRO A 332 4.68 10.65 4.76
C PRO A 332 3.56 9.93 5.49
N LEU A 333 3.23 10.42 6.68
CA LEU A 333 2.06 9.98 7.45
C LEU A 333 1.28 11.21 7.91
N LEU A 334 0.02 11.28 7.54
CA LEU A 334 -0.89 12.34 7.98
C LEU A 334 -1.71 11.83 9.17
N VAL A 335 -1.65 12.53 10.30
CA VAL A 335 -2.43 12.18 11.50
C VAL A 335 -3.11 13.44 12.04
N GLY A 336 -4.42 13.50 11.92
CA GLY A 336 -5.14 14.73 12.22
C GLY A 336 -4.65 15.86 11.32
N ASP A 337 -4.21 16.95 11.92
CA ASP A 337 -3.69 18.13 11.23
C ASP A 337 -2.17 18.09 10.98
N GLU A 338 -1.50 17.00 11.37
CA GLU A 338 -0.05 16.91 11.37
C GLU A 338 0.48 15.95 10.30
N LEU A 339 1.38 16.43 9.45
CA LEU A 339 2.11 15.64 8.46
C LEU A 339 3.48 15.25 9.01
N TYR A 340 3.66 13.98 9.31
CA TYR A 340 4.89 13.40 9.81
C TYR A 340 5.75 12.84 8.68
N MET A 341 7.05 13.08 8.75
CA MET A 341 8.02 12.62 7.77
C MET A 341 9.33 12.22 8.44
N VAL A 342 10.07 11.33 7.77
CA VAL A 342 11.45 11.00 8.15
C VAL A 342 12.32 11.09 6.91
N SER A 343 13.34 11.94 6.93
CA SER A 343 14.30 12.01 5.83
C SER A 343 15.20 10.77 5.78
N ASP A 344 15.83 10.52 4.64
CA ASP A 344 16.79 9.40 4.48
C ASP A 344 18.04 9.54 5.36
N LYS A 345 18.24 10.72 5.97
CA LYS A 345 19.29 10.99 6.96
C LYS A 345 18.83 10.75 8.40
N GLY A 346 17.63 10.21 8.61
CA GLY A 346 17.08 9.93 9.95
C GLY A 346 16.50 11.17 10.66
N ILE A 347 16.32 12.30 9.97
CA ILE A 347 15.71 13.49 10.55
C ILE A 347 14.20 13.34 10.47
N ALA A 348 13.54 13.32 11.62
CA ALA A 348 12.08 13.36 11.72
C ALA A 348 11.58 14.80 11.63
N SER A 349 10.46 15.01 10.98
CA SER A 349 9.83 16.31 10.79
C SER A 349 8.32 16.19 10.99
N CYS A 350 7.73 17.24 11.54
CA CYS A 350 6.28 17.41 11.69
C CYS A 350 5.89 18.79 11.17
N LEU A 351 4.87 18.83 10.31
CA LEU A 351 4.32 20.04 9.72
C LEU A 351 2.82 20.12 10.01
N ASP A 352 2.28 21.35 10.11
CA ASP A 352 0.84 21.55 9.92
C ASP A 352 0.51 21.24 8.44
N ALA A 353 -0.41 20.30 8.20
CA ALA A 353 -0.74 19.85 6.86
C ALA A 353 -1.44 20.92 6.01
N ARG A 354 -2.18 21.83 6.64
CA ARG A 354 -2.97 22.87 5.96
C ARG A 354 -2.13 24.10 5.58
N MET A 355 -1.25 24.49 6.49
CA MET A 355 -0.36 25.64 6.31
C MET A 355 0.97 25.38 7.00
N PRO A 356 2.06 25.13 6.26
CA PRO A 356 3.32 24.86 6.90
C PRO A 356 3.85 26.12 7.56
N GLY A 357 3.77 26.15 8.87
CA GLY A 357 4.59 27.01 9.70
C GLY A 357 6.06 26.53 9.67
N PRO A 358 6.90 27.04 10.57
CA PRO A 358 8.26 26.55 10.67
C PRO A 358 8.27 25.03 10.91
N VAL A 359 9.06 24.31 10.09
CA VAL A 359 9.23 22.86 10.20
C VAL A 359 9.79 22.54 11.59
N ARG A 360 9.01 21.84 12.40
CA ARG A 360 9.53 21.25 13.64
C ARG A 360 10.31 20.00 13.25
N SER A 361 11.61 19.98 13.50
CA SER A 361 12.48 18.85 13.18
C SER A 361 13.35 18.49 14.36
N ALA A 362 13.59 17.21 14.58
CA ALA A 362 14.53 16.70 15.58
C ALA A 362 15.51 15.73 14.92
N GLY A 363 16.75 15.75 15.37
CA GLY A 363 17.80 14.86 14.92
C GLY A 363 17.66 13.45 15.48
N GLU A 364 18.57 12.57 15.08
CA GLU A 364 18.55 11.11 15.33
C GLU A 364 18.40 10.70 16.82
N ASN A 365 18.72 11.62 17.76
CA ASN A 365 18.71 11.36 19.21
C ASN A 365 17.63 12.14 19.99
N ASP A 366 16.81 12.94 19.32
CA ASP A 366 15.84 13.83 19.99
C ASP A 366 14.39 13.62 19.47
N TRP A 367 13.98 12.37 19.39
CA TRP A 367 12.65 11.98 18.94
C TRP A 367 11.55 12.47 19.89
N GLU A 368 11.85 12.64 21.19
CA GLU A 368 10.88 13.12 22.19
C GLU A 368 10.40 14.54 21.92
N ALA A 369 11.22 15.38 21.30
CA ALA A 369 10.87 16.76 20.98
C ALA A 369 9.79 16.87 19.88
N ILE A 370 9.76 15.90 18.93
CA ILE A 370 8.75 15.86 17.86
C ILE A 370 7.47 15.18 18.34
N PHE A 371 7.61 14.12 19.13
CA PHE A 371 6.49 13.24 19.52
C PHE A 371 5.85 13.66 20.85
N ARG A 372 5.69 14.95 21.13
CA ARG A 372 4.70 15.41 22.11
C ARG A 372 3.29 15.26 21.54
N LEU A 373 2.98 14.03 21.09
CA LEU A 373 1.66 13.69 20.56
C LEU A 373 0.60 13.78 21.65
N PRO A 374 -0.60 14.30 21.35
CA PRO A 374 -1.75 14.13 22.22
C PRO A 374 -1.96 12.65 22.50
N ARG A 375 -2.35 12.29 23.71
CA ARG A 375 -2.57 10.88 24.12
C ARG A 375 -3.54 10.12 23.22
N SER A 376 -4.42 10.80 22.50
CA SER A 376 -5.38 10.23 21.54
C SER A 376 -4.74 9.61 20.27
N LEU A 377 -3.48 9.96 19.95
CA LEU A 377 -2.79 9.49 18.74
C LEU A 377 -1.95 8.22 18.96
N LEU A 378 -1.76 7.78 20.20
CA LEU A 378 -1.03 6.56 20.53
C LEU A 378 -1.77 5.26 20.15
N THR A 379 -3.02 5.37 19.67
CA THR A 379 -3.83 4.24 19.19
C THR A 379 -3.72 4.00 17.68
N ALA A 380 -3.13 4.92 16.92
CA ALA A 380 -2.86 4.72 15.50
C ALA A 380 -1.49 4.06 15.33
N GLY A 381 -1.45 2.83 14.84
CA GLY A 381 -0.22 2.11 14.53
C GLY A 381 0.51 2.76 13.35
N SER A 382 1.46 3.62 13.64
CA SER A 382 2.26 4.30 12.62
C SER A 382 3.53 3.51 12.35
N THR A 383 3.76 3.10 11.10
CA THR A 383 5.00 2.45 10.68
C THR A 383 6.04 3.50 10.29
N PHE A 384 6.99 3.77 11.17
CA PHE A 384 8.24 4.43 10.79
C PHE A 384 9.31 3.37 10.56
N SER A 385 9.83 3.27 9.34
CA SER A 385 10.99 2.45 9.02
C SER A 385 12.25 3.29 9.18
N ALA A 386 12.94 3.15 10.30
CA ALA A 386 14.29 3.68 10.45
C ALA A 386 15.29 2.65 9.89
N LYS A 387 16.10 3.08 8.93
CA LYS A 387 17.13 2.25 8.29
C LYS A 387 18.34 2.14 9.19
N LYS A 388 18.51 1.02 9.87
CA LYS A 388 19.83 0.48 10.23
C LYS A 388 19.80 -1.04 10.15
N GLU A 389 20.67 -1.55 9.27
CA GLU A 389 21.12 -2.94 9.12
C GLU A 389 20.21 -3.97 8.46
N SER A 390 20.79 -4.55 7.43
CA SER A 390 20.40 -5.74 6.69
C SER A 390 19.63 -6.77 7.51
N GLN A 391 18.51 -7.26 6.96
CA GLN A 391 17.83 -8.51 7.35
C GLN A 391 16.81 -8.44 8.50
N ARG A 392 15.89 -7.46 8.55
CA ARG A 392 14.71 -7.65 9.42
C ARG A 392 13.44 -7.13 8.75
N CYS A 393 12.50 -8.04 8.59
CA CYS A 393 11.12 -7.72 8.27
C CYS A 393 10.56 -6.85 9.40
N SER A 394 10.24 -5.57 9.13
CA SER A 394 9.70 -4.66 10.15
C SER A 394 8.20 -4.86 10.28
N LEU A 395 7.79 -5.42 11.41
CA LEU A 395 6.42 -5.33 11.90
C LEU A 395 6.09 -3.89 12.30
N PRO A 396 4.80 -3.48 12.33
CA PRO A 396 4.42 -2.13 12.72
C PRO A 396 4.94 -1.78 14.12
N VAL A 397 5.67 -0.69 14.22
CA VAL A 397 6.27 -0.20 15.45
C VAL A 397 5.34 0.81 16.10
N ALA A 398 4.83 0.50 17.29
CA ALA A 398 4.20 1.49 18.15
C ALA A 398 5.29 2.30 18.85
N VAL A 399 5.29 3.62 18.71
CA VAL A 399 6.23 4.50 19.39
C VAL A 399 5.71 4.83 20.79
N SER A 400 6.41 4.40 21.85
CA SER A 400 6.07 4.72 23.23
C SER A 400 6.91 5.87 23.77
N ARG A 401 6.31 6.68 24.67
CA ARG A 401 7.00 7.76 25.39
C ARG A 401 8.12 7.31 26.35
N ASN A 402 8.27 6.00 26.59
CA ASN A 402 9.16 5.46 27.61
C ASN A 402 10.37 4.68 27.05
N TRP A 403 10.67 4.83 25.75
CA TRP A 403 11.84 4.18 25.19
C TRP A 403 13.12 4.91 25.66
N ARG A 404 13.88 4.27 26.55
CA ARG A 404 15.26 4.66 26.86
C ARG A 404 16.20 3.70 26.15
N PRO A 405 17.21 4.19 25.41
CA PRO A 405 18.22 3.31 24.86
C PRO A 405 19.00 2.68 26.01
N THR A 406 18.99 1.36 26.09
CA THR A 406 19.96 0.64 26.93
C THR A 406 21.34 0.83 26.29
N ASN A 407 22.25 1.46 27.03
CA ASN A 407 23.66 1.62 26.66
C ASN A 407 24.27 0.27 26.35
N SER A 408 24.46 -0.06 25.07
CA SER A 408 25.44 -1.05 24.63
C SER A 408 26.58 -0.30 23.94
N ARG A 409 27.77 -0.49 24.47
CA ARG A 409 29.05 0.11 24.12
C ARG A 409 29.21 0.38 22.62
N ALA A 410 29.52 1.64 22.31
CA ALA A 410 29.93 2.08 20.98
C ALA A 410 31.22 1.35 20.58
N ALA A 411 31.13 0.52 19.54
CA ALA A 411 32.30 0.06 18.80
C ALA A 411 32.57 1.11 17.70
N SER A 412 33.71 1.76 17.78
CA SER A 412 34.22 2.70 16.80
C SER A 412 34.51 1.97 15.49
N TRP A 413 33.84 2.36 14.40
CA TRP A 413 34.14 1.91 13.05
C TRP A 413 34.82 3.04 12.26
N HIS A 414 36.07 2.84 11.93
CA HIS A 414 36.83 3.70 11.01
C HIS A 414 36.24 3.58 9.60
N HIS A 415 35.91 4.72 9.01
CA HIS A 415 35.57 4.84 7.60
C HIS A 415 36.75 4.41 6.72
N ARG A 416 36.54 3.42 5.86
CA ARG A 416 37.31 3.25 4.63
C ARG A 416 36.47 3.81 3.47
N PRO A 417 37.02 4.64 2.59
CA PRO A 417 36.32 5.10 1.40
C PRO A 417 36.16 3.96 0.40
N SER A 418 34.98 3.84 -0.19
CA SER A 418 34.69 2.92 -1.28
C SER A 418 35.33 3.41 -2.58
N PRO A 419 35.84 2.52 -3.45
CA PRO A 419 36.40 2.92 -4.72
C PRO A 419 35.33 3.43 -5.69
N GLU A 420 35.65 4.52 -6.38
CA GLU A 420 34.87 5.08 -7.47
C GLU A 420 34.84 4.10 -8.64
N VAL A 421 33.69 3.83 -9.20
CA VAL A 421 33.50 3.09 -10.45
C VAL A 421 33.38 4.13 -11.57
N PRO A 422 34.23 4.12 -12.60
CA PRO A 422 34.11 5.07 -13.68
C PRO A 422 32.91 4.74 -14.58
N PHE A 423 32.22 5.79 -14.95
CA PHE A 423 31.20 5.77 -15.99
C PHE A 423 31.85 5.81 -17.37
N SER A 424 31.52 4.85 -18.19
CA SER A 424 31.61 4.92 -19.65
C SER A 424 30.25 4.68 -20.25
#